data_1814c1eb569078bf13860ad7d6b75b97
#
_entry.id   1814c1eb569078bf13860ad7d6b75b97
#
_cell.length_a   1.000
_cell.length_b   1.000
_cell.length_c   1.000
_cell.angle_alpha   90.00
_cell.angle_beta   90.00
_cell.angle_gamma   90.00
#
_symmetry.space_group_name_H-M   'P 1'
#
loop_
_entity.id
_entity.type
_entity.pdbx_description
1 polymer ?
#
loop_
_entity_poly.entity_id
_entity_poly.type
_entity_poly.pdbx_seq_one_letter_code
_entity_poly.pdbx_strand_id
1 'polypeptide(L)'
;MINVKTVLRKKKLSTGAYPICLRITKDRQTKYFKTLFNATENEWNAKTGKFNKRNQNYIQNNRLIHKFQDRALQIIGELHLEKDDYTLEEFEKRYRIESNPIKNNVFEFWDEIIAENLLAGRTGNARVNKDSRYIVKLFHNSLKLTFREITPAFLHKFEVFLRARGGSDGGIGVKMRAIRALYNFAIERNIAKEKFYPFKTYKISKLKGKGLKKALRIDQVKRIVQLDLNKYPYFTNSRNYFVFSFYTRGMNFADMMKLEWKTVDNDKIFYTRSKTKGNFMIKILPPVREILDYYHKNSLGTKYVFPILLKDELTPTQLENRKHKTLQRYNKELKEIAKICEIDKSLSSYVARHSFANCLKQKGVATDVISESMGHQNLAITQAYLKELDSAVLDEASELLL
;
A
#
# COMPACT_ATOMS: atom_id res chain seq x y z
N MET A 1 -37.99 24.42 -7.69
CA MET A 1 -37.46 24.73 -9.06
C MET A 1 -36.07 25.32 -8.94
N ILE A 2 -35.10 24.84 -9.72
CA ILE A 2 -33.70 25.32 -9.71
C ILE A 2 -33.43 26.25 -10.89
N ASN A 3 -32.70 27.34 -10.69
CA ASN A 3 -32.35 28.32 -11.72
C ASN A 3 -30.82 28.54 -11.72
N VAL A 4 -30.21 28.46 -12.90
CA VAL A 4 -28.77 28.64 -13.13
C VAL A 4 -28.58 29.84 -14.07
N LYS A 5 -27.94 30.90 -13.59
CA LYS A 5 -27.66 32.12 -14.39
C LYS A 5 -26.23 32.61 -14.13
N THR A 6 -25.62 33.23 -15.15
CA THR A 6 -24.39 34.02 -14.98
C THR A 6 -24.71 35.48 -14.79
N VAL A 7 -24.07 36.10 -13.80
CA VAL A 7 -24.36 37.48 -13.39
C VAL A 7 -23.09 38.24 -13.01
N LEU A 8 -23.08 39.56 -13.18
CA LEU A 8 -22.08 40.43 -12.58
C LEU A 8 -22.32 40.60 -11.09
N ARG A 9 -21.31 40.59 -10.27
CA ARG A 9 -21.40 40.94 -8.84
C ARG A 9 -21.38 42.44 -8.65
N LYS A 10 -22.12 42.91 -7.65
CA LYS A 10 -22.25 44.36 -7.37
C LYS A 10 -20.95 45.02 -6.88
N LYS A 11 -20.00 44.23 -6.31
CA LYS A 11 -18.76 44.79 -5.77
C LYS A 11 -17.70 44.88 -6.88
N LYS A 12 -17.26 46.08 -7.20
CA LYS A 12 -16.26 46.41 -8.18
C LYS A 12 -14.85 46.03 -7.68
N LEU A 13 -14.01 45.51 -8.55
CA LEU A 13 -12.62 45.24 -8.28
C LEU A 13 -11.75 46.51 -8.41
N SER A 14 -10.54 46.49 -7.88
CA SER A 14 -9.55 47.57 -8.04
C SER A 14 -9.25 47.92 -9.50
N THR A 15 -9.41 46.95 -10.41
CA THR A 15 -9.25 47.09 -11.86
C THR A 15 -10.43 47.81 -12.56
N GLY A 16 -11.48 48.16 -11.84
CA GLY A 16 -12.68 48.78 -12.42
C GLY A 16 -13.69 47.80 -13.00
N ALA A 17 -13.39 46.53 -13.07
CA ALA A 17 -14.25 45.45 -13.57
C ALA A 17 -15.04 44.79 -12.45
N TYR A 18 -16.10 44.07 -12.80
CA TYR A 18 -16.95 43.32 -11.87
C TYR A 18 -16.72 41.80 -12.08
N PRO A 19 -16.64 41.00 -11.01
CA PRO A 19 -16.53 39.54 -11.13
C PRO A 19 -17.80 38.95 -11.72
N ILE A 20 -17.64 38.04 -12.70
CA ILE A 20 -18.72 37.23 -13.22
C ILE A 20 -18.86 36.00 -12.36
N CYS A 21 -20.08 35.76 -11.86
CA CYS A 21 -20.40 34.59 -11.05
C CYS A 21 -21.54 33.78 -11.68
N LEU A 22 -21.48 32.48 -11.49
CA LEU A 22 -22.62 31.61 -11.68
C LEU A 22 -23.53 31.74 -10.43
N ARG A 23 -24.77 32.13 -10.64
CA ARG A 23 -25.80 32.21 -9.61
C ARG A 23 -26.70 31.00 -9.72
N ILE A 24 -26.83 30.25 -8.65
CA ILE A 24 -27.72 29.09 -8.55
C ILE A 24 -28.73 29.37 -7.46
N THR A 25 -30.02 29.28 -7.83
CA THR A 25 -31.13 29.48 -6.91
C THR A 25 -31.97 28.22 -6.88
N LYS A 26 -32.22 27.68 -5.69
CA LYS A 26 -33.13 26.57 -5.39
C LYS A 26 -33.89 26.90 -4.13
N ASP A 27 -35.21 26.74 -4.15
CA ASP A 27 -36.11 26.90 -3.01
C ASP A 27 -35.90 28.22 -2.26
N ARG A 28 -35.86 29.32 -3.02
CA ARG A 28 -35.60 30.70 -2.57
C ARG A 28 -34.19 30.96 -1.98
N GLN A 29 -33.37 29.95 -1.86
CA GLN A 29 -31.95 30.11 -1.46
C GLN A 29 -31.08 30.34 -2.68
N THR A 30 -30.03 31.20 -2.53
CA THR A 30 -29.15 31.56 -3.64
C THR A 30 -27.67 31.43 -3.22
N LYS A 31 -26.90 30.75 -4.04
CA LYS A 31 -25.44 30.72 -3.92
C LYS A 31 -24.74 31.23 -5.17
N TYR A 32 -23.54 31.80 -4.98
CA TYR A 32 -22.74 32.40 -6.04
C TYR A 32 -21.39 31.72 -6.14
N PHE A 33 -21.04 31.27 -7.34
CA PHE A 33 -19.76 30.62 -7.63
C PHE A 33 -18.97 31.50 -8.59
N LYS A 34 -17.81 31.97 -8.14
CA LYS A 34 -16.94 32.84 -8.93
C LYS A 34 -16.44 32.10 -10.17
N THR A 35 -16.49 32.73 -11.33
CA THR A 35 -15.88 32.24 -12.57
C THR A 35 -14.46 32.82 -12.71
N LEU A 36 -13.78 32.46 -13.79
CA LEU A 36 -12.46 33.00 -14.13
C LEU A 36 -12.52 34.42 -14.77
N PHE A 37 -13.72 34.95 -14.98
CA PHE A 37 -13.96 36.16 -15.76
C PHE A 37 -14.40 37.35 -14.92
N ASN A 38 -13.96 38.51 -15.37
CA ASN A 38 -14.45 39.81 -14.93
C ASN A 38 -14.89 40.57 -16.18
N ALA A 39 -15.85 41.49 -16.03
CA ALA A 39 -16.32 42.34 -17.11
C ALA A 39 -16.65 43.75 -16.60
N THR A 40 -16.52 44.75 -17.45
CA THR A 40 -17.12 46.05 -17.23
C THR A 40 -18.62 45.98 -17.58
N GLU A 41 -19.43 46.91 -17.09
CA GLU A 41 -20.85 46.95 -17.41
C GLU A 41 -21.10 47.07 -18.92
N ASN A 42 -20.22 47.78 -19.62
CA ASN A 42 -20.33 47.98 -21.08
C ASN A 42 -20.02 46.70 -21.89
N GLU A 43 -19.27 45.77 -21.33
CA GLU A 43 -18.92 44.50 -22.00
C GLU A 43 -19.89 43.37 -21.71
N TRP A 44 -20.81 43.59 -20.76
CA TRP A 44 -21.73 42.54 -20.27
C TRP A 44 -23.17 42.79 -20.63
N ASN A 45 -23.85 41.78 -21.08
CA ASN A 45 -25.29 41.82 -21.28
C ASN A 45 -25.98 41.08 -20.12
N ALA A 46 -26.60 41.87 -19.21
CA ALA A 46 -27.26 41.34 -18.02
C ALA A 46 -28.50 40.48 -18.33
N LYS A 47 -29.18 40.72 -19.47
CA LYS A 47 -30.38 39.95 -19.86
C LYS A 47 -29.98 38.54 -20.31
N THR A 48 -28.93 38.43 -21.13
CA THR A 48 -28.45 37.13 -21.67
C THR A 48 -27.44 36.43 -20.78
N GLY A 49 -26.83 37.15 -19.83
CA GLY A 49 -25.74 36.62 -18.99
C GLY A 49 -24.48 36.31 -19.79
N LYS A 50 -24.14 37.10 -20.80
CA LYS A 50 -23.04 36.89 -21.75
C LYS A 50 -22.27 38.18 -22.02
N PHE A 51 -21.00 38.02 -22.44
CA PHE A 51 -20.26 39.12 -23.02
C PHE A 51 -20.86 39.56 -24.34
N ASN A 52 -20.90 40.87 -24.57
CA ASN A 52 -21.31 41.48 -25.85
C ASN A 52 -20.07 41.74 -26.75
N LYS A 53 -20.31 42.25 -27.98
CA LYS A 53 -19.26 42.49 -28.99
C LYS A 53 -18.20 43.53 -28.58
N ARG A 54 -18.37 44.25 -27.49
CA ARG A 54 -17.35 45.20 -26.99
C ARG A 54 -16.19 44.51 -26.30
N ASN A 55 -16.38 43.30 -25.84
CA ASN A 55 -15.27 42.47 -25.33
C ASN A 55 -14.57 41.77 -26.52
N GLN A 56 -13.27 41.98 -26.71
CA GLN A 56 -12.52 41.46 -27.86
C GLN A 56 -12.63 39.96 -28.03
N ASN A 57 -12.70 39.22 -26.91
CA ASN A 57 -12.76 37.75 -26.91
C ASN A 57 -14.13 37.18 -26.57
N TYR A 58 -15.22 37.95 -26.87
CA TYR A 58 -16.58 37.61 -26.42
C TYR A 58 -17.03 36.21 -26.86
N ILE A 59 -16.66 35.74 -28.06
CA ILE A 59 -17.02 34.42 -28.55
C ILE A 59 -16.39 33.31 -27.69
N GLN A 60 -15.09 33.41 -27.45
CA GLN A 60 -14.37 32.43 -26.65
C GLN A 60 -14.79 32.46 -25.18
N ASN A 61 -14.90 33.65 -24.62
CA ASN A 61 -15.34 33.84 -23.23
C ASN A 61 -16.77 33.31 -23.02
N ASN A 62 -17.70 33.55 -23.94
CA ASN A 62 -19.03 33.00 -23.89
C ASN A 62 -19.07 31.47 -24.00
N ARG A 63 -18.21 30.87 -24.83
CA ARG A 63 -18.08 29.41 -24.87
C ARG A 63 -17.60 28.83 -23.54
N LEU A 64 -16.69 29.50 -22.85
CA LEU A 64 -16.21 29.07 -21.54
C LEU A 64 -17.28 29.30 -20.45
N ILE A 65 -18.03 30.41 -20.50
CA ILE A 65 -19.19 30.66 -19.61
C ILE A 65 -20.22 29.54 -19.75
N HIS A 66 -20.53 29.11 -20.99
CA HIS A 66 -21.40 27.97 -21.21
C HIS A 66 -20.88 26.69 -20.52
N LYS A 67 -19.57 26.42 -20.56
CA LYS A 67 -19.03 25.26 -19.88
C LYS A 67 -19.24 25.29 -18.35
N PHE A 68 -19.24 26.46 -17.72
CA PHE A 68 -19.58 26.59 -16.29
C PHE A 68 -21.06 26.31 -16.05
N GLN A 69 -21.95 26.77 -16.94
CA GLN A 69 -23.37 26.51 -16.86
C GLN A 69 -23.70 25.03 -17.10
N ASP A 70 -23.15 24.44 -18.18
CA ASP A 70 -23.34 23.01 -18.53
C ASP A 70 -22.88 22.10 -17.39
N ARG A 71 -21.77 22.45 -16.78
CA ARG A 71 -21.27 21.72 -15.63
C ARG A 71 -22.22 21.78 -14.43
N ALA A 72 -22.76 22.97 -14.13
CA ALA A 72 -23.74 23.10 -13.06
C ALA A 72 -25.00 22.28 -13.36
N LEU A 73 -25.49 22.31 -14.59
CA LEU A 73 -26.64 21.52 -15.03
C LEU A 73 -26.36 20.00 -14.98
N GLN A 74 -25.15 19.57 -15.34
CA GLN A 74 -24.74 18.17 -15.22
C GLN A 74 -24.79 17.70 -13.76
N ILE A 75 -24.21 18.46 -12.82
CA ILE A 75 -24.23 18.15 -11.39
C ILE A 75 -25.66 18.12 -10.84
N ILE A 76 -26.49 19.05 -11.28
CA ILE A 76 -27.91 19.09 -10.92
C ILE A 76 -28.61 17.81 -11.41
N GLY A 77 -28.37 17.39 -12.66
CA GLY A 77 -28.93 16.18 -13.22
C GLY A 77 -28.46 14.92 -12.47
N GLU A 78 -27.17 14.82 -12.13
CA GLU A 78 -26.63 13.73 -11.34
C GLU A 78 -27.28 13.65 -9.94
N LEU A 79 -27.46 14.80 -9.28
CA LEU A 79 -28.11 14.87 -7.96
C LEU A 79 -29.58 14.45 -8.01
N HIS A 80 -30.30 14.84 -9.06
CA HIS A 80 -31.70 14.41 -9.26
C HIS A 80 -31.83 12.91 -9.56
N LEU A 81 -30.84 12.30 -10.19
CA LEU A 81 -30.84 10.85 -10.44
C LEU A 81 -30.48 10.02 -9.19
N GLU A 82 -29.73 10.61 -8.27
CA GLU A 82 -29.29 9.91 -7.05
C GLU A 82 -30.25 10.05 -5.88
N LYS A 83 -31.01 11.15 -5.82
CA LYS A 83 -31.88 11.52 -4.70
C LYS A 83 -33.14 12.23 -5.17
N ASP A 84 -34.25 11.99 -4.51
CA ASP A 84 -35.51 12.68 -4.76
C ASP A 84 -35.42 14.18 -4.46
N ASP A 85 -34.59 14.59 -3.49
CA ASP A 85 -34.26 15.98 -3.20
C ASP A 85 -32.79 16.13 -2.72
N TYR A 86 -32.24 17.34 -2.92
CA TYR A 86 -30.88 17.70 -2.49
C TYR A 86 -30.81 19.16 -2.07
N THR A 87 -29.81 19.49 -1.19
CA THR A 87 -29.58 20.84 -0.71
C THR A 87 -28.62 21.63 -1.59
N LEU A 88 -28.65 22.98 -1.51
CA LEU A 88 -27.60 23.80 -2.17
C LEU A 88 -26.22 23.60 -1.59
N GLU A 89 -26.07 23.11 -0.33
CA GLU A 89 -24.81 22.70 0.27
C GLU A 89 -24.23 21.47 -0.42
N GLU A 90 -25.06 20.48 -0.70
CA GLU A 90 -24.62 19.25 -1.43
C GLU A 90 -24.19 19.59 -2.86
N PHE A 91 -24.96 20.46 -3.55
CA PHE A 91 -24.56 20.99 -4.84
C PHE A 91 -23.22 21.74 -4.75
N GLU A 92 -23.07 22.66 -3.80
CA GLU A 92 -21.85 23.43 -3.59
C GLU A 92 -20.66 22.52 -3.33
N LYS A 93 -20.81 21.52 -2.48
CA LYS A 93 -19.78 20.53 -2.18
C LYS A 93 -19.29 19.82 -3.45
N ARG A 94 -20.20 19.35 -4.31
CA ARG A 94 -19.84 18.73 -5.61
C ARG A 94 -19.22 19.73 -6.57
N TYR A 95 -19.83 20.89 -6.73
CA TYR A 95 -19.34 21.91 -7.66
C TYR A 95 -17.93 22.40 -7.29
N ARG A 96 -17.63 22.56 -5.99
CA ARG A 96 -16.31 22.95 -5.48
C ARG A 96 -15.27 21.83 -5.51
N ILE A 97 -15.67 20.58 -5.28
CA ILE A 97 -14.78 19.43 -5.37
C ILE A 97 -14.12 19.35 -6.76
N GLU A 98 -14.89 19.57 -7.81
CA GLU A 98 -14.38 19.58 -9.17
C GLU A 98 -13.64 20.87 -9.56
N SER A 99 -13.88 21.99 -8.87
CA SER A 99 -13.25 23.28 -9.18
C SER A 99 -12.01 23.59 -8.32
N ASN A 100 -11.72 22.76 -7.31
CA ASN A 100 -10.57 23.02 -6.43
C ASN A 100 -9.31 22.32 -7.00
N PRO A 101 -8.36 23.06 -7.60
CA PRO A 101 -7.11 22.50 -8.12
C PRO A 101 -6.27 21.83 -7.02
N ILE A 102 -6.48 22.21 -5.75
CA ILE A 102 -5.77 21.64 -4.60
C ILE A 102 -6.22 20.20 -4.36
N LYS A 103 -7.53 19.88 -4.48
CA LYS A 103 -8.02 18.49 -4.28
C LYS A 103 -7.63 17.53 -5.42
N ASN A 104 -7.19 18.03 -6.56
CA ASN A 104 -6.79 17.23 -7.71
C ASN A 104 -5.28 16.90 -7.71
N ASN A 105 -4.55 17.37 -6.71
CA ASN A 105 -3.13 17.10 -6.58
C ASN A 105 -2.90 15.70 -5.99
N VAL A 106 -2.25 14.86 -6.78
CA VAL A 106 -1.93 13.47 -6.41
C VAL A 106 -1.10 13.38 -5.14
N PHE A 107 -0.14 14.28 -4.94
CA PHE A 107 0.75 14.22 -3.78
C PHE A 107 0.06 14.64 -2.48
N GLU A 108 -0.81 15.65 -2.53
CA GLU A 108 -1.59 16.09 -1.38
C GLU A 108 -2.60 15.01 -0.97
N PHE A 109 -3.31 14.44 -1.93
CA PHE A 109 -4.20 13.32 -1.68
C PHE A 109 -3.45 12.09 -1.15
N TRP A 110 -2.23 11.85 -1.64
CA TRP A 110 -1.41 10.75 -1.11
C TRP A 110 -1.02 10.98 0.34
N ASP A 111 -0.73 12.22 0.73
CA ASP A 111 -0.44 12.58 2.13
C ASP A 111 -1.65 12.35 3.03
N GLU A 112 -2.88 12.65 2.58
CA GLU A 112 -4.12 12.32 3.29
C GLU A 112 -4.24 10.80 3.52
N ILE A 113 -4.06 9.98 2.48
CA ILE A 113 -4.12 8.51 2.58
C ILE A 113 -3.03 7.96 3.51
N ILE A 114 -1.84 8.56 3.51
CA ILE A 114 -0.75 8.18 4.44
C ILE A 114 -1.16 8.49 5.87
N ALA A 115 -1.71 9.67 6.13
CA ALA A 115 -2.17 10.08 7.46
C ALA A 115 -3.29 9.16 7.98
N GLU A 116 -4.29 8.85 7.16
CA GLU A 116 -5.36 7.92 7.49
C GLU A 116 -4.82 6.51 7.83
N ASN A 117 -3.86 6.00 7.07
CA ASN A 117 -3.24 4.72 7.37
C ASN A 117 -2.48 4.74 8.71
N LEU A 118 -1.83 5.86 9.07
CA LEU A 118 -1.15 6.01 10.36
C LEU A 118 -2.15 6.04 11.49
N LEU A 119 -3.24 6.80 11.38
CA LEU A 119 -4.31 6.87 12.37
C LEU A 119 -4.97 5.50 12.58
N ALA A 120 -5.18 4.74 11.50
CA ALA A 120 -5.73 3.38 11.55
C ALA A 120 -4.72 2.32 12.02
N GLY A 121 -3.49 2.69 12.45
CA GLY A 121 -2.44 1.77 12.84
C GLY A 121 -1.88 0.89 11.70
N ARG A 122 -2.22 1.19 10.43
CA ARG A 122 -1.76 0.47 9.23
C ARG A 122 -0.38 0.97 8.78
N THR A 123 0.60 0.95 9.68
CA THR A 123 1.92 1.55 9.48
C THR A 123 2.70 0.97 8.31
N GLY A 124 2.55 -0.33 8.02
CA GLY A 124 3.14 -0.97 6.86
C GLY A 124 2.61 -0.40 5.54
N ASN A 125 1.29 -0.16 5.43
CA ASN A 125 0.68 0.46 4.26
C ASN A 125 1.11 1.93 4.14
N ALA A 126 1.12 2.68 5.25
CA ALA A 126 1.61 4.05 5.28
C ALA A 126 3.04 4.15 4.74
N ARG A 127 3.91 3.22 5.13
CA ARG A 127 5.29 3.16 4.65
C ARG A 127 5.39 2.91 3.15
N VAL A 128 4.68 1.89 2.63
CA VAL A 128 4.67 1.60 1.18
C VAL A 128 4.18 2.82 0.40
N ASN A 129 3.16 3.52 0.91
CA ASN A 129 2.64 4.74 0.30
C ASN A 129 3.67 5.88 0.34
N LYS A 130 4.34 6.12 1.48
CA LYS A 130 5.43 7.11 1.61
C LYS A 130 6.55 6.86 0.60
N ASP A 131 7.05 5.63 0.54
CA ASP A 131 8.12 5.23 -0.37
C ASP A 131 7.69 5.38 -1.85
N SER A 132 6.45 5.01 -2.16
CA SER A 132 5.92 5.13 -3.54
C SER A 132 5.72 6.59 -3.94
N ARG A 133 5.15 7.41 -3.06
CA ARG A 133 4.99 8.85 -3.25
C ARG A 133 6.33 9.55 -3.49
N TYR A 134 7.34 9.22 -2.68
CA TYR A 134 8.69 9.79 -2.83
C TYR A 134 9.28 9.49 -4.20
N ILE A 135 9.21 8.24 -4.66
CA ILE A 135 9.76 7.83 -5.96
C ILE A 135 8.98 8.45 -7.13
N VAL A 136 7.65 8.57 -7.04
CA VAL A 136 6.84 9.26 -8.07
C VAL A 136 7.19 10.74 -8.12
N LYS A 137 7.39 11.40 -6.96
CA LYS A 137 7.87 12.79 -6.89
C LYS A 137 9.23 12.95 -7.56
N LEU A 138 10.16 12.03 -7.32
CA LEU A 138 11.50 12.05 -7.93
C LEU A 138 11.41 11.90 -9.45
N PHE A 139 10.54 11.04 -9.96
CA PHE A 139 10.32 10.83 -11.38
C PHE A 139 9.67 12.04 -12.06
N HIS A 140 8.59 12.56 -11.46
CA HIS A 140 7.81 13.66 -12.05
C HIS A 140 8.51 15.02 -11.91
N ASN A 141 9.43 15.15 -10.95
CA ASN A 141 10.21 16.37 -10.64
C ASN A 141 9.35 17.64 -10.42
N SER A 142 8.10 17.46 -9.97
CA SER A 142 7.17 18.55 -9.62
C SER A 142 6.25 18.10 -8.49
N LEU A 143 5.73 19.07 -7.72
CA LEU A 143 4.69 18.84 -6.71
C LEU A 143 3.28 19.00 -7.27
N LYS A 144 3.13 19.34 -8.55
CA LYS A 144 1.84 19.54 -9.21
C LYS A 144 1.56 18.43 -10.21
N LEU A 145 1.17 17.26 -9.70
CA LEU A 145 0.73 16.13 -10.51
C LEU A 145 -0.78 15.95 -10.29
N THR A 146 -1.55 15.85 -11.37
CA THR A 146 -2.98 15.58 -11.34
C THR A 146 -3.28 14.12 -11.70
N PHE A 147 -4.41 13.58 -11.24
CA PHE A 147 -4.83 12.23 -11.62
C PHE A 147 -5.02 12.06 -13.13
N ARG A 148 -5.37 13.12 -13.84
CA ARG A 148 -5.54 13.11 -15.30
C ARG A 148 -4.21 12.90 -16.04
N GLU A 149 -3.10 13.36 -15.46
CA GLU A 149 -1.75 13.19 -16.02
C GLU A 149 -1.19 11.79 -15.81
N ILE A 150 -1.73 11.01 -14.85
CA ILE A 150 -1.36 9.59 -14.67
C ILE A 150 -2.03 8.77 -15.78
N THR A 151 -1.48 8.85 -16.97
CA THR A 151 -1.92 8.11 -18.16
C THR A 151 -1.19 6.76 -18.26
N PRO A 152 -1.62 5.82 -19.13
CA PRO A 152 -0.84 4.62 -19.44
C PRO A 152 0.58 4.94 -19.90
N ALA A 153 0.77 6.01 -20.68
CA ALA A 153 2.09 6.47 -21.13
C ALA A 153 2.96 6.96 -19.95
N PHE A 154 2.36 7.68 -18.98
CA PHE A 154 3.05 8.06 -17.74
C PHE A 154 3.54 6.82 -16.99
N LEU A 155 2.68 5.81 -16.81
CA LEU A 155 3.04 4.57 -16.10
C LEU A 155 4.15 3.79 -16.83
N HIS A 156 4.14 3.75 -18.16
CA HIS A 156 5.22 3.14 -18.93
C HIS A 156 6.56 3.88 -18.75
N LYS A 157 6.56 5.21 -18.83
CA LYS A 157 7.76 6.02 -18.58
C LYS A 157 8.26 5.84 -17.15
N PHE A 158 7.36 5.79 -16.17
CA PHE A 158 7.72 5.53 -14.78
C PHE A 158 8.31 4.12 -14.59
N GLU A 159 7.77 3.09 -15.27
CA GLU A 159 8.36 1.74 -15.29
C GLU A 159 9.78 1.76 -15.83
N VAL A 160 10.02 2.43 -16.97
CA VAL A 160 11.36 2.57 -17.56
C VAL A 160 12.32 3.27 -16.59
N PHE A 161 11.89 4.36 -15.96
CA PHE A 161 12.67 5.06 -14.94
C PHE A 161 13.05 4.13 -13.76
N LEU A 162 12.13 3.32 -13.28
CA LEU A 162 12.41 2.38 -12.20
C LEU A 162 13.37 1.26 -12.64
N ARG A 163 13.26 0.76 -13.88
CA ARG A 163 14.18 -0.24 -14.44
C ARG A 163 15.59 0.29 -14.59
N ALA A 164 15.75 1.50 -15.09
CA ALA A 164 17.04 2.18 -15.22
C ALA A 164 17.76 2.34 -13.86
N ARG A 165 17.00 2.37 -12.75
CA ARG A 165 17.52 2.39 -11.38
C ARG A 165 17.74 1.00 -10.77
N GLY A 166 17.73 -0.06 -11.55
CA GLY A 166 17.91 -1.43 -11.10
C GLY A 166 16.67 -2.05 -10.42
N GLY A 167 15.48 -1.48 -10.63
CA GLY A 167 14.24 -2.00 -10.06
C GLY A 167 13.86 -3.36 -10.62
N SER A 168 13.63 -4.34 -9.73
CA SER A 168 13.08 -5.65 -10.09
C SER A 168 11.58 -5.55 -10.40
N ASP A 169 11.03 -6.49 -11.19
CA ASP A 169 9.59 -6.56 -11.49
C ASP A 169 8.72 -6.55 -10.23
N GLY A 170 9.12 -7.31 -9.21
CA GLY A 170 8.41 -7.34 -7.92
C GLY A 170 8.38 -5.97 -7.23
N GLY A 171 9.53 -5.28 -7.20
CA GLY A 171 9.67 -3.94 -6.62
C GLY A 171 8.90 -2.88 -7.39
N ILE A 172 8.97 -2.91 -8.72
CA ILE A 172 8.18 -2.03 -9.61
C ILE A 172 6.70 -2.30 -9.40
N GLY A 173 6.29 -3.58 -9.36
CA GLY A 173 4.90 -3.99 -9.12
C GLY A 173 4.34 -3.47 -7.79
N VAL A 174 5.15 -3.35 -6.73
CA VAL A 174 4.72 -2.72 -5.46
C VAL A 174 4.36 -1.26 -5.68
N LYS A 175 5.21 -0.48 -6.37
CA LYS A 175 4.96 0.94 -6.65
C LYS A 175 3.71 1.14 -7.52
N MET A 176 3.56 0.32 -8.58
CA MET A 176 2.39 0.38 -9.46
C MET A 176 1.09 0.02 -8.73
N ARG A 177 1.11 -0.97 -7.82
CA ARG A 177 -0.06 -1.29 -6.98
C ARG A 177 -0.42 -0.16 -6.02
N ALA A 178 0.57 0.55 -5.46
CA ALA A 178 0.31 1.72 -4.61
C ALA A 178 -0.37 2.85 -5.40
N ILE A 179 0.11 3.16 -6.61
CA ILE A 179 -0.52 4.15 -7.51
C ILE A 179 -1.94 3.71 -7.87
N ARG A 180 -2.15 2.43 -8.19
CA ARG A 180 -3.47 1.90 -8.51
C ARG A 180 -4.45 2.04 -7.35
N ALA A 181 -4.03 1.68 -6.15
CA ALA A 181 -4.85 1.82 -4.94
C ALA A 181 -5.21 3.27 -4.67
N LEU A 182 -4.23 4.19 -4.79
CA LEU A 182 -4.45 5.62 -4.65
C LEU A 182 -5.48 6.14 -5.67
N TYR A 183 -5.35 5.72 -6.93
CA TYR A 183 -6.27 6.13 -7.98
C TYR A 183 -7.70 5.62 -7.72
N ASN A 184 -7.84 4.38 -7.24
CA ASN A 184 -9.14 3.81 -6.86
C ASN A 184 -9.79 4.61 -5.72
N PHE A 185 -9.04 4.95 -4.66
CA PHE A 185 -9.54 5.84 -3.59
C PHE A 185 -9.95 7.21 -4.11
N ALA A 186 -9.21 7.76 -5.08
CA ALA A 186 -9.54 9.04 -5.68
C ALA A 186 -10.84 8.97 -6.51
N ILE A 187 -11.11 7.85 -7.20
CA ILE A 187 -12.39 7.62 -7.89
C ILE A 187 -13.52 7.50 -6.87
N GLU A 188 -13.36 6.64 -5.86
CA GLU A 188 -14.35 6.44 -4.79
C GLU A 188 -14.74 7.75 -4.09
N ARG A 189 -13.78 8.66 -3.92
CA ARG A 189 -13.99 9.99 -3.31
C ARG A 189 -14.35 11.08 -4.31
N ASN A 190 -14.64 10.75 -5.57
CA ASN A 190 -14.99 11.70 -6.65
C ASN A 190 -13.90 12.75 -6.92
N ILE A 191 -12.63 12.46 -6.63
CA ILE A 191 -11.46 13.31 -6.94
C ILE A 191 -10.95 13.02 -8.35
N ALA A 192 -10.95 11.76 -8.76
CA ALA A 192 -10.59 11.32 -10.10
C ALA A 192 -11.80 10.76 -10.84
N LYS A 193 -11.83 10.93 -12.17
CA LYS A 193 -12.92 10.39 -13.00
C LYS A 193 -12.51 9.02 -13.55
N GLU A 194 -13.40 8.02 -13.44
CA GLU A 194 -13.16 6.65 -13.89
C GLU A 194 -12.81 6.55 -15.38
N LYS A 195 -13.35 7.42 -16.23
CA LYS A 195 -13.05 7.46 -17.66
C LYS A 195 -11.56 7.67 -17.99
N PHE A 196 -10.79 8.20 -17.05
CA PHE A 196 -9.34 8.41 -17.19
C PHE A 196 -8.51 7.36 -16.46
N TYR A 197 -9.12 6.28 -15.96
CA TYR A 197 -8.43 5.24 -15.19
C TYR A 197 -7.38 4.48 -16.04
N PRO A 198 -6.07 4.65 -15.75
CA PRO A 198 -5.02 4.17 -16.64
C PRO A 198 -4.81 2.65 -16.58
N PHE A 199 -5.24 2.01 -15.48
CA PHE A 199 -5.00 0.59 -15.26
C PHE A 199 -5.99 -0.33 -16.00
N LYS A 200 -6.97 0.22 -16.73
CA LYS A 200 -7.74 -0.54 -17.73
C LYS A 200 -6.80 -1.02 -18.84
N THR A 201 -5.85 -0.18 -19.25
CA THR A 201 -4.86 -0.46 -20.31
C THR A 201 -3.53 -0.97 -19.74
N TYR A 202 -2.96 -0.30 -18.75
CA TYR A 202 -1.68 -0.71 -18.13
C TYR A 202 -1.88 -1.88 -17.16
N LYS A 203 -1.37 -3.08 -17.55
CA LYS A 203 -1.53 -4.31 -16.76
C LYS A 203 -0.34 -4.53 -15.82
N ILE A 204 -0.59 -4.46 -14.51
CA ILE A 204 0.43 -4.72 -13.47
C ILE A 204 0.80 -6.22 -13.40
N SER A 205 -0.07 -7.11 -13.89
CA SER A 205 0.15 -8.57 -13.85
C SER A 205 1.43 -9.02 -14.54
N LYS A 206 1.93 -8.26 -15.52
CA LYS A 206 3.23 -8.51 -16.17
C LYS A 206 4.43 -8.33 -15.22
N LEU A 207 4.27 -7.55 -14.15
CA LEU A 207 5.31 -7.25 -13.15
C LEU A 207 5.28 -8.27 -12.00
N LYS A 208 5.31 -9.54 -12.34
CA LYS A 208 5.43 -10.63 -11.36
C LYS A 208 6.91 -10.87 -11.11
N GLY A 209 7.37 -10.57 -9.90
CA GLY A 209 8.73 -10.93 -9.49
C GLY A 209 8.90 -12.46 -9.56
N LYS A 210 9.83 -12.92 -10.37
CA LYS A 210 10.35 -14.29 -10.31
C LYS A 210 11.23 -14.36 -9.07
N GLY A 211 10.64 -14.53 -7.89
CA GLY A 211 11.39 -14.80 -6.68
C GLY A 211 11.97 -16.21 -6.80
N LEU A 212 13.28 -16.32 -6.95
CA LEU A 212 13.96 -17.61 -6.75
C LEU A 212 13.60 -18.09 -5.34
N LYS A 213 12.95 -19.23 -5.24
CA LYS A 213 12.62 -19.83 -3.97
C LYS A 213 13.92 -20.33 -3.35
N LYS A 214 14.30 -19.71 -2.25
CA LYS A 214 15.57 -19.98 -1.56
C LYS A 214 15.37 -20.89 -0.37
N ALA A 215 14.50 -21.91 -0.50
CA ALA A 215 14.31 -22.89 0.56
C ALA A 215 15.62 -23.67 0.81
N LEU A 216 15.91 -23.94 2.08
CA LEU A 216 17.01 -24.79 2.50
C LEU A 216 16.53 -26.24 2.62
N ARG A 217 17.48 -27.19 2.41
CA ARG A 217 17.29 -28.57 2.80
C ARG A 217 17.51 -28.72 4.32
N ILE A 218 17.06 -29.82 4.87
CA ILE A 218 17.11 -30.06 6.33
C ILE A 218 18.56 -30.10 6.86
N ASP A 219 19.51 -30.60 6.09
CA ASP A 219 20.95 -30.63 6.44
C ASP A 219 21.50 -29.20 6.58
N GLN A 220 21.11 -28.29 5.68
CA GLN A 220 21.49 -26.87 5.72
C GLN A 220 20.88 -26.15 6.93
N VAL A 221 19.61 -26.46 7.27
CA VAL A 221 18.99 -25.94 8.50
C VAL A 221 19.72 -26.43 9.74
N LYS A 222 20.09 -27.73 9.79
CA LYS A 222 20.85 -28.30 10.91
C LYS A 222 22.20 -27.62 11.12
N ARG A 223 22.91 -27.25 10.04
CA ARG A 223 24.18 -26.49 10.15
C ARG A 223 23.94 -25.10 10.81
N ILE A 224 22.83 -24.44 10.52
CA ILE A 224 22.49 -23.17 11.21
C ILE A 224 22.18 -23.43 12.69
N VAL A 225 21.44 -24.50 13.01
CA VAL A 225 21.15 -24.89 14.41
C VAL A 225 22.41 -25.14 15.20
N GLN A 226 23.40 -25.77 14.57
CA GLN A 226 24.69 -26.20 15.17
C GLN A 226 25.75 -25.07 15.15
N LEU A 227 25.42 -23.87 14.67
CA LEU A 227 26.37 -22.76 14.67
C LEU A 227 26.90 -22.50 16.10
N ASP A 228 28.23 -22.54 16.26
CA ASP A 228 28.89 -22.27 17.54
C ASP A 228 28.71 -20.81 17.96
N LEU A 229 27.79 -20.59 18.89
CA LEU A 229 27.51 -19.27 19.43
C LEU A 229 28.53 -18.75 20.42
N ASN A 230 29.42 -19.61 20.96
CA ASN A 230 30.56 -19.18 21.77
C ASN A 230 31.60 -18.50 20.89
N LYS A 231 31.83 -19.03 19.69
CA LYS A 231 32.71 -18.43 18.68
C LYS A 231 32.09 -17.21 18.01
N TYR A 232 30.75 -17.18 17.85
CA TYR A 232 30.03 -16.16 17.12
C TYR A 232 28.86 -15.52 17.95
N PRO A 233 29.12 -14.96 19.14
CA PRO A 233 28.06 -14.52 20.07
C PRO A 233 27.17 -13.41 19.52
N TYR A 234 27.67 -12.56 18.63
CA TYR A 234 26.91 -11.48 18.01
C TYR A 234 25.83 -11.95 17.02
N PHE A 235 25.87 -13.21 16.57
CA PHE A 235 24.83 -13.80 15.73
C PHE A 235 23.73 -14.51 16.52
N THR A 236 23.81 -14.60 17.84
CA THR A 236 22.87 -15.34 18.70
C THR A 236 21.42 -14.98 18.38
N ASN A 237 21.07 -13.70 18.35
CA ASN A 237 19.70 -13.30 18.05
C ASN A 237 19.25 -13.73 16.65
N SER A 238 20.07 -13.49 15.64
CA SER A 238 19.70 -13.79 14.25
C SER A 238 19.61 -15.29 13.98
N ARG A 239 20.51 -16.07 14.55
CA ARG A 239 20.43 -17.54 14.51
C ARG A 239 19.17 -18.03 15.21
N ASN A 240 18.91 -17.56 16.42
CA ASN A 240 17.74 -17.96 17.20
C ASN A 240 16.42 -17.56 16.51
N TYR A 241 16.31 -16.36 15.91
CA TYR A 241 15.12 -15.96 15.16
C TYR A 241 14.87 -16.87 13.95
N PHE A 242 15.92 -17.28 13.23
CA PHE A 242 15.80 -18.18 12.10
C PHE A 242 15.33 -19.57 12.52
N VAL A 243 16.01 -20.16 13.52
CA VAL A 243 15.71 -21.49 14.06
C VAL A 243 14.30 -21.53 14.67
N PHE A 244 13.95 -20.52 15.46
CA PHE A 244 12.63 -20.39 16.05
C PHE A 244 11.54 -20.30 14.96
N SER A 245 11.73 -19.42 13.97
CA SER A 245 10.81 -19.32 12.84
C SER A 245 10.62 -20.65 12.12
N PHE A 246 11.69 -21.39 11.85
CA PHE A 246 11.65 -22.68 11.18
C PHE A 246 10.81 -23.70 11.99
N TYR A 247 11.14 -23.92 13.24
CA TYR A 247 10.47 -24.93 14.06
C TYR A 247 9.09 -24.50 14.59
N THR A 248 8.71 -23.24 14.45
CA THR A 248 7.35 -22.74 14.75
C THR A 248 6.50 -22.53 13.48
N ARG A 249 6.56 -23.51 12.56
CA ARG A 249 5.76 -23.57 11.32
C ARG A 249 5.97 -22.32 10.42
N GLY A 250 7.18 -21.77 10.43
CA GLY A 250 7.52 -20.58 9.64
C GLY A 250 6.87 -19.30 10.18
N MET A 251 6.82 -19.12 11.49
CA MET A 251 6.33 -17.87 12.11
C MET A 251 7.04 -16.66 11.52
N ASN A 252 6.29 -15.66 11.05
CA ASN A 252 6.87 -14.46 10.46
C ASN A 252 7.54 -13.58 11.51
N PHE A 253 8.58 -12.86 11.12
CA PHE A 253 9.30 -11.93 11.99
C PHE A 253 8.37 -10.90 12.68
N ALA A 254 7.33 -10.42 11.98
CA ALA A 254 6.38 -9.48 12.56
C ALA A 254 5.50 -10.08 13.68
N ASP A 255 5.20 -11.38 13.62
CA ASP A 255 4.46 -12.10 14.64
C ASP A 255 5.39 -12.48 15.80
N MET A 256 6.60 -12.97 15.49
CA MET A 256 7.67 -13.25 16.46
C MET A 256 8.00 -12.02 17.31
N MET A 257 8.12 -10.84 16.67
CA MET A 257 8.40 -9.57 17.36
C MET A 257 7.39 -9.25 18.47
N LYS A 258 6.14 -9.70 18.32
CA LYS A 258 5.03 -9.43 19.23
C LYS A 258 4.67 -10.60 20.12
N LEU A 259 5.42 -11.70 20.06
CA LEU A 259 5.17 -12.87 20.89
C LEU A 259 5.41 -12.52 22.35
N GLU A 260 4.42 -12.73 23.20
CA GLU A 260 4.45 -12.40 24.63
C GLU A 260 4.62 -13.68 25.47
N TRP A 261 5.32 -13.58 26.58
CA TRP A 261 5.53 -14.68 27.51
C TRP A 261 4.22 -15.32 28.00
N LYS A 262 3.17 -14.52 28.23
CA LYS A 262 1.86 -15.04 28.66
C LYS A 262 1.19 -15.97 27.64
N THR A 263 1.67 -16.00 26.39
CA THR A 263 1.15 -16.87 25.32
C THR A 263 2.02 -18.10 25.08
N VAL A 264 3.06 -18.27 25.89
CA VAL A 264 3.93 -19.44 25.93
C VAL A 264 3.56 -20.26 27.16
N ASP A 265 2.94 -21.39 26.90
CA ASP A 265 2.62 -22.38 27.94
C ASP A 265 3.70 -23.46 27.98
N ASN A 266 3.59 -24.46 28.87
CA ASN A 266 4.59 -25.49 29.12
C ASN A 266 5.03 -26.23 27.85
N ASP A 267 4.10 -26.61 26.97
CA ASP A 267 4.36 -27.38 25.75
C ASP A 267 3.89 -26.72 24.45
N LYS A 268 3.24 -25.56 24.54
CA LYS A 268 2.61 -24.90 23.38
C LYS A 268 2.81 -23.39 23.36
N ILE A 269 2.82 -22.87 22.15
CA ILE A 269 2.78 -21.44 21.87
C ILE A 269 1.45 -21.11 21.22
N PHE A 270 0.76 -20.11 21.76
CA PHE A 270 -0.51 -19.60 21.23
C PHE A 270 -0.26 -18.20 20.65
N TYR A 271 -0.63 -17.97 19.39
CA TYR A 271 -0.58 -16.63 18.83
C TYR A 271 -1.60 -16.41 17.73
N THR A 272 -2.04 -15.18 17.57
CA THR A 272 -2.89 -14.75 16.46
C THR A 272 -2.03 -14.05 15.41
N ARG A 273 -2.04 -14.56 14.19
CA ARG A 273 -1.27 -13.99 13.08
C ARG A 273 -1.73 -12.57 12.76
N SER A 274 -0.83 -11.61 12.82
CA SER A 274 -1.14 -10.18 12.66
C SER A 274 -1.79 -9.86 11.30
N LYS A 275 -1.34 -10.55 10.23
CA LYS A 275 -1.78 -10.26 8.85
C LYS A 275 -3.13 -10.88 8.49
N THR A 276 -3.38 -12.14 8.87
CA THR A 276 -4.55 -12.93 8.43
C THR A 276 -5.53 -13.22 9.55
N LYS A 277 -5.21 -12.82 10.79
CA LYS A 277 -6.05 -13.02 11.99
C LYS A 277 -6.34 -14.49 12.31
N GLY A 278 -5.61 -15.44 11.72
CA GLY A 278 -5.70 -16.87 12.08
C GLY A 278 -5.04 -17.14 13.42
N ASN A 279 -5.65 -17.99 14.23
CA ASN A 279 -5.12 -18.45 15.51
C ASN A 279 -4.25 -19.69 15.30
N PHE A 280 -3.13 -19.73 16.00
CA PHE A 280 -2.18 -20.84 15.94
C PHE A 280 -1.90 -21.38 17.33
N MET A 281 -1.87 -22.70 17.41
CA MET A 281 -1.38 -23.44 18.54
C MET A 281 -0.22 -24.33 18.06
N ILE A 282 0.99 -24.06 18.54
CA ILE A 282 2.21 -24.71 18.07
C ILE A 282 2.87 -25.43 19.23
N LYS A 283 3.16 -26.73 19.03
CA LYS A 283 3.92 -27.52 20.00
C LYS A 283 5.35 -27.01 20.09
N ILE A 284 5.87 -26.90 21.30
CA ILE A 284 7.26 -26.54 21.57
C ILE A 284 8.14 -27.76 21.36
N LEU A 285 8.96 -27.72 20.33
CA LEU A 285 9.98 -28.72 20.04
C LEU A 285 11.28 -28.41 20.78
N PRO A 286 12.19 -29.38 21.03
CA PRO A 286 13.43 -29.16 21.78
C PRO A 286 14.22 -27.91 21.36
N PRO A 287 14.51 -27.66 20.05
CA PRO A 287 15.25 -26.46 19.65
C PRO A 287 14.51 -25.14 19.97
N VAL A 288 13.17 -25.18 20.03
CA VAL A 288 12.35 -24.01 20.41
C VAL A 288 12.43 -23.80 21.92
N ARG A 289 12.42 -24.88 22.71
CA ARG A 289 12.56 -24.85 24.17
C ARG A 289 13.89 -24.20 24.56
N GLU A 290 15.01 -24.69 24.01
CA GLU A 290 16.34 -24.13 24.27
C GLU A 290 16.40 -22.60 23.99
N ILE A 291 15.76 -22.15 22.91
CA ILE A 291 15.70 -20.74 22.58
C ILE A 291 14.84 -19.95 23.59
N LEU A 292 13.69 -20.50 23.98
CA LEU A 292 12.83 -19.86 24.99
C LEU A 292 13.53 -19.76 26.34
N ASP A 293 14.20 -20.83 26.78
CA ASP A 293 14.95 -20.87 28.04
C ASP A 293 16.12 -19.86 28.02
N TYR A 294 16.82 -19.75 26.87
CA TYR A 294 17.84 -18.71 26.69
C TYR A 294 17.28 -17.30 26.88
N TYR A 295 16.15 -16.95 26.23
CA TYR A 295 15.56 -15.62 26.36
C TYR A 295 14.87 -15.40 27.70
N HIS A 296 14.37 -16.43 28.35
CA HIS A 296 13.85 -16.33 29.71
C HIS A 296 14.96 -15.95 30.70
N LYS A 297 16.11 -16.64 30.62
CA LYS A 297 17.30 -16.33 31.44
C LYS A 297 17.89 -14.94 31.15
N ASN A 298 17.83 -14.49 29.89
CA ASN A 298 18.38 -13.21 29.44
C ASN A 298 17.26 -12.17 29.16
N SER A 299 16.18 -12.22 29.92
CA SER A 299 15.03 -11.34 29.73
C SER A 299 15.39 -9.87 29.98
N LEU A 300 14.85 -8.98 29.17
CA LEU A 300 14.95 -7.52 29.36
C LEU A 300 13.86 -6.95 30.28
N GLY A 301 13.08 -7.80 30.95
CA GLY A 301 11.98 -7.36 31.81
C GLY A 301 10.76 -6.83 31.06
N THR A 302 10.68 -7.04 29.73
CA THR A 302 9.51 -6.72 28.92
C THR A 302 8.58 -7.92 28.84
N LYS A 303 7.32 -7.71 28.48
CA LYS A 303 6.36 -8.80 28.24
C LYS A 303 6.70 -9.68 27.03
N TYR A 304 7.60 -9.23 26.15
CA TYR A 304 7.92 -9.91 24.90
C TYR A 304 9.01 -10.97 25.09
N VAL A 305 8.87 -12.09 24.34
CA VAL A 305 9.85 -13.19 24.36
C VAL A 305 11.20 -12.76 23.79
N PHE A 306 11.19 -12.02 22.69
CA PHE A 306 12.40 -11.64 21.97
C PHE A 306 12.79 -10.18 22.21
N PRO A 307 14.10 -9.84 22.31
CA PRO A 307 14.60 -8.50 22.50
C PRO A 307 14.50 -7.64 21.21
N ILE A 308 13.40 -7.80 20.48
CA ILE A 308 13.10 -7.02 19.26
C ILE A 308 12.42 -5.73 19.69
N LEU A 309 11.42 -5.81 20.55
CA LEU A 309 10.77 -4.67 21.20
C LEU A 309 11.39 -4.49 22.59
N LEU A 310 11.97 -3.31 22.83
CA LEU A 310 12.72 -3.03 24.05
C LEU A 310 11.88 -2.34 25.13
N LYS A 311 10.61 -2.07 24.83
CA LYS A 311 9.64 -1.43 25.74
C LYS A 311 8.26 -1.97 25.44
N ASP A 312 7.40 -2.04 26.45
CA ASP A 312 6.05 -2.56 26.33
C ASP A 312 5.11 -1.57 25.61
N GLU A 313 5.32 -0.29 25.81
CA GLU A 313 4.46 0.76 25.26
C GLU A 313 5.21 1.50 24.14
N LEU A 314 4.93 1.12 22.91
CA LEU A 314 5.45 1.77 21.72
C LEU A 314 4.29 2.24 20.83
N THR A 315 4.41 3.47 20.32
CA THR A 315 3.48 3.96 19.31
C THR A 315 3.56 3.11 18.03
N PRO A 316 2.51 3.05 17.19
CA PRO A 316 2.53 2.30 15.94
C PRO A 316 3.72 2.65 15.03
N THR A 317 4.11 3.91 14.99
CA THR A 317 5.29 4.37 14.21
C THR A 317 6.60 3.85 14.81
N GLN A 318 6.75 3.86 16.12
CA GLN A 318 7.94 3.33 16.80
C GLN A 318 8.06 1.82 16.60
N LEU A 319 6.94 1.08 16.69
CA LEU A 319 6.88 -0.36 16.37
C LEU A 319 7.35 -0.65 14.94
N GLU A 320 6.85 0.10 13.95
CA GLU A 320 7.24 -0.08 12.55
C GLU A 320 8.71 0.25 12.31
N ASN A 321 9.22 1.33 12.89
CA ASN A 321 10.62 1.72 12.78
C ASN A 321 11.53 0.66 13.43
N ARG A 322 11.18 0.18 14.62
CA ARG A 322 11.93 -0.87 15.32
C ARG A 322 11.95 -2.17 14.54
N LYS A 323 10.78 -2.62 14.07
CA LYS A 323 10.65 -3.78 13.19
C LYS A 323 11.59 -3.68 11.98
N HIS A 324 11.54 -2.55 11.29
CA HIS A 324 12.35 -2.35 10.09
C HIS A 324 13.85 -2.39 10.38
N LYS A 325 14.31 -1.63 11.37
CA LYS A 325 15.72 -1.56 11.76
C LYS A 325 16.25 -2.95 12.17
N THR A 326 15.50 -3.66 13.01
CA THR A 326 15.89 -4.99 13.45
C THR A 326 15.86 -6.01 12.32
N LEU A 327 14.85 -5.96 11.44
CA LEU A 327 14.77 -6.86 10.28
C LEU A 327 15.89 -6.63 9.27
N GLN A 328 16.32 -5.39 9.04
CA GLN A 328 17.47 -5.08 8.19
C GLN A 328 18.74 -5.70 8.76
N ARG A 329 19.00 -5.51 10.05
CA ARG A 329 20.16 -6.10 10.75
C ARG A 329 20.09 -7.62 10.67
N TYR A 330 18.96 -8.23 11.02
CA TYR A 330 18.74 -9.67 10.95
C TYR A 330 19.04 -10.24 9.56
N ASN A 331 18.50 -9.64 8.49
CA ASN A 331 18.78 -10.09 7.13
C ASN A 331 20.25 -9.91 6.70
N LYS A 332 20.95 -8.90 7.23
CA LYS A 332 22.39 -8.72 7.01
C LYS A 332 23.18 -9.85 7.69
N GLU A 333 22.90 -10.09 8.96
CA GLU A 333 23.58 -11.13 9.76
C GLU A 333 23.28 -12.54 9.20
N LEU A 334 22.08 -12.83 8.71
CA LEU A 334 21.76 -14.09 8.05
C LEU A 334 22.62 -14.37 6.82
N LYS A 335 23.06 -13.36 6.08
CA LYS A 335 23.97 -13.55 4.95
C LYS A 335 25.36 -13.98 5.41
N GLU A 336 25.83 -13.47 6.52
CA GLU A 336 27.11 -13.87 7.11
C GLU A 336 27.01 -15.29 7.72
N ILE A 337 25.91 -15.60 8.42
CA ILE A 337 25.60 -16.95 8.91
C ILE A 337 25.63 -17.97 7.76
N ALA A 338 25.04 -17.59 6.59
CA ALA A 338 25.04 -18.46 5.42
C ALA A 338 26.47 -18.81 4.97
N LYS A 339 27.37 -17.81 4.94
CA LYS A 339 28.78 -18.04 4.57
C LYS A 339 29.48 -18.96 5.57
N ILE A 340 29.33 -18.70 6.88
CA ILE A 340 29.93 -19.51 7.94
C ILE A 340 29.43 -20.96 7.90
N CYS A 341 28.16 -21.16 7.60
CA CYS A 341 27.51 -22.45 7.48
C CYS A 341 27.69 -23.10 6.09
N GLU A 342 28.50 -22.53 5.19
CA GLU A 342 28.74 -23.02 3.83
C GLU A 342 27.44 -23.27 3.05
N ILE A 343 26.56 -22.28 3.06
CA ILE A 343 25.28 -22.30 2.38
C ILE A 343 25.32 -21.33 1.19
N ASP A 344 25.31 -21.86 -0.03
CA ASP A 344 25.39 -21.09 -1.29
C ASP A 344 24.16 -20.24 -1.59
N LYS A 345 23.20 -20.14 -0.67
CA LYS A 345 21.96 -19.38 -0.86
C LYS A 345 21.97 -18.13 -0.01
N SER A 346 21.64 -17.00 -0.62
CA SER A 346 21.44 -15.77 0.15
C SER A 346 20.25 -15.91 1.09
N LEU A 347 20.49 -15.92 2.39
CA LEU A 347 19.46 -16.05 3.41
C LEU A 347 18.74 -14.72 3.69
N SER A 348 17.50 -14.85 4.06
CA SER A 348 16.66 -13.77 4.63
C SER A 348 15.69 -14.38 5.64
N SER A 349 15.10 -13.54 6.47
CA SER A 349 14.10 -13.96 7.48
C SER A 349 12.95 -14.81 6.90
N TYR A 350 12.62 -14.62 5.64
CA TYR A 350 11.54 -15.36 5.00
C TYR A 350 11.94 -16.77 4.52
N VAL A 351 13.25 -17.02 4.39
CA VAL A 351 13.79 -18.33 3.98
C VAL A 351 13.43 -19.42 4.99
N ALA A 352 13.41 -19.12 6.30
CA ALA A 352 13.00 -20.08 7.33
C ALA A 352 11.61 -20.67 7.04
N ARG A 353 10.63 -19.81 6.67
CA ARG A 353 9.29 -20.24 6.34
C ARG A 353 9.21 -21.06 5.04
N HIS A 354 9.98 -20.68 4.02
CA HIS A 354 10.08 -21.48 2.80
C HIS A 354 10.71 -22.83 3.06
N SER A 355 11.76 -22.86 3.89
CA SER A 355 12.47 -24.10 4.24
C SER A 355 11.58 -25.06 5.03
N PHE A 356 10.78 -24.56 5.98
CA PHE A 356 9.80 -25.37 6.69
C PHE A 356 8.87 -26.10 5.73
N ALA A 357 8.23 -25.37 4.80
CA ALA A 357 7.31 -25.98 3.82
C ALA A 357 8.01 -26.98 2.91
N ASN A 358 9.20 -26.65 2.43
CA ASN A 358 9.97 -27.53 1.53
C ASN A 358 10.45 -28.79 2.24
N CYS A 359 10.97 -28.67 3.46
CA CYS A 359 11.41 -29.83 4.24
C CYS A 359 10.27 -30.81 4.57
N LEU A 360 9.06 -30.29 4.86
CA LEU A 360 7.88 -31.14 5.05
C LEU A 360 7.48 -31.84 3.75
N LYS A 361 7.54 -31.11 2.62
CA LYS A 361 7.25 -31.69 1.31
C LYS A 361 8.22 -32.80 0.95
N GLN A 362 9.53 -32.60 1.17
CA GLN A 362 10.57 -33.62 0.96
C GLN A 362 10.40 -34.85 1.88
N LYS A 363 9.69 -34.69 3.01
CA LYS A 363 9.33 -35.80 3.91
C LYS A 363 8.00 -36.48 3.55
N GLY A 364 7.41 -36.16 2.40
CA GLY A 364 6.17 -36.76 1.92
C GLY A 364 4.90 -36.21 2.57
N VAL A 365 4.98 -35.13 3.37
CA VAL A 365 3.79 -34.55 4.01
C VAL A 365 2.88 -33.95 2.95
N ALA A 366 1.59 -34.27 3.03
CA ALA A 366 0.58 -33.82 2.10
C ALA A 366 0.47 -32.26 2.06
N THR A 367 0.20 -31.71 0.87
CA THR A 367 0.25 -30.25 0.64
C THR A 367 -0.81 -29.48 1.41
N ASP A 368 -1.98 -30.08 1.67
CA ASP A 368 -3.06 -29.54 2.49
C ASP A 368 -2.63 -29.40 3.95
N VAL A 369 -1.99 -30.44 4.52
CA VAL A 369 -1.43 -30.40 5.88
C VAL A 369 -0.36 -29.31 6.01
N ILE A 370 0.51 -29.16 5.00
CA ILE A 370 1.50 -28.06 4.95
C ILE A 370 0.78 -26.71 4.90
N SER A 371 -0.26 -26.59 4.07
CA SER A 371 -1.06 -25.38 3.91
C SER A 371 -1.72 -24.96 5.22
N GLU A 372 -2.36 -25.88 5.89
CA GLU A 372 -3.00 -25.66 7.18
C GLU A 372 -1.98 -25.28 8.25
N SER A 373 -0.87 -26.03 8.35
CA SER A 373 0.20 -25.75 9.31
C SER A 373 0.80 -24.34 9.14
N MET A 374 0.82 -23.80 7.91
CA MET A 374 1.27 -22.46 7.60
C MET A 374 0.17 -21.39 7.71
N GLY A 375 -1.09 -21.80 7.91
CA GLY A 375 -2.26 -20.91 7.96
C GLY A 375 -2.50 -20.15 6.64
N HIS A 376 -2.43 -20.86 5.52
CA HIS A 376 -2.81 -20.32 4.23
C HIS A 376 -4.31 -20.53 4.03
N GLN A 377 -5.02 -19.46 3.67
CA GLN A 377 -6.46 -19.50 3.39
C GLN A 377 -6.82 -20.18 2.05
N ASN A 378 -5.83 -20.35 1.17
CA ASN A 378 -6.00 -20.95 -0.15
C ASN A 378 -4.81 -21.89 -0.44
N LEU A 379 -5.12 -23.12 -0.80
CA LEU A 379 -4.14 -24.16 -1.15
C LEU A 379 -3.23 -23.72 -2.32
N ALA A 380 -3.75 -22.94 -3.27
CA ALA A 380 -2.97 -22.41 -4.39
C ALA A 380 -1.76 -21.55 -3.93
N ILE A 381 -1.85 -20.91 -2.76
CA ILE A 381 -0.71 -20.19 -2.17
C ILE A 381 0.39 -21.18 -1.81
N THR A 382 0.06 -22.30 -1.18
CA THR A 382 1.01 -23.34 -0.79
C THR A 382 1.58 -24.02 -2.03
N GLN A 383 0.75 -24.38 -2.99
CA GLN A 383 1.19 -24.93 -4.28
C GLN A 383 2.17 -24.01 -5.01
N ALA A 384 1.95 -22.68 -4.97
CA ALA A 384 2.89 -21.72 -5.52
C ALA A 384 4.24 -21.70 -4.79
N TYR A 385 4.28 -22.07 -3.50
CA TYR A 385 5.52 -22.24 -2.73
C TYR A 385 6.27 -23.53 -3.10
N LEU A 386 5.52 -24.57 -3.46
CA LEU A 386 6.02 -25.93 -3.64
C LEU A 386 6.14 -26.35 -5.12
N LYS A 387 5.86 -25.45 -6.07
CA LYS A 387 5.78 -25.72 -7.51
C LYS A 387 7.09 -26.18 -8.18
N GLU A 388 8.20 -25.97 -7.54
CA GLU A 388 9.49 -26.52 -7.99
C GLU A 388 9.87 -27.64 -7.04
N LEU A 389 9.40 -28.85 -7.33
CA LEU A 389 9.97 -30.06 -6.76
C LEU A 389 11.40 -30.18 -7.25
N ASP A 390 12.30 -30.55 -6.35
CA ASP A 390 13.64 -30.99 -6.69
C ASP A 390 13.50 -32.17 -7.68
N SER A 391 14.28 -32.20 -8.76
CA SER A 391 14.22 -33.28 -9.72
C SER A 391 14.36 -34.65 -9.05
N ALA A 392 15.15 -34.75 -7.99
CA ALA A 392 15.30 -35.96 -7.18
C ALA A 392 13.96 -36.51 -6.65
N VAL A 393 13.02 -35.67 -6.23
CA VAL A 393 11.69 -36.13 -5.77
C VAL A 393 10.84 -36.66 -6.91
N LEU A 394 11.00 -36.12 -8.11
CA LEU A 394 10.31 -36.58 -9.30
C LEU A 394 10.93 -37.90 -9.80
N ASP A 395 12.24 -38.04 -9.66
CA ASP A 395 13.00 -39.25 -10.02
C ASP A 395 12.63 -40.40 -9.05
N GLU A 396 12.62 -40.17 -7.73
CA GLU A 396 12.14 -41.11 -6.72
C GLU A 396 10.69 -41.55 -6.96
N ALA A 397 9.82 -40.59 -7.32
CA ALA A 397 8.41 -40.89 -7.65
C ALA A 397 8.31 -41.74 -8.93
N SER A 398 9.24 -41.55 -9.87
CA SER A 398 9.27 -42.34 -11.10
C SER A 398 9.79 -43.77 -10.86
N GLU A 399 10.73 -43.95 -9.91
CA GLU A 399 11.26 -45.26 -9.49
C GLU A 399 10.17 -46.12 -8.83
N LEU A 400 9.12 -45.52 -8.23
CA LEU A 400 7.96 -46.28 -7.69
C LEU A 400 7.14 -46.99 -8.75
N LEU A 401 7.39 -46.75 -10.03
CA LEU A 401 6.71 -47.41 -11.14
C LEU A 401 7.42 -48.68 -11.59
N LEU A 402 8.60 -48.96 -11.06
CA LEU A 402 9.39 -50.17 -11.31
C LEU A 402 9.11 -51.27 -10.29
#